data_f1768c88d01b2166c67347c5cd3e041c
#
_entry.id   f1768c88d01b2166c67347c5cd3e041c
#
_cell.length_a   1.000
_cell.length_b   1.000
_cell.length_c   1.000
_cell.angle_alpha   90.00
_cell.angle_beta   90.00
_cell.angle_gamma   90.00
#
_symmetry.space_group_name_H-M   'P 1'
#
loop_
_entity.id
_entity.type
_entity.pdbx_description
1 polymer ?
#
loop_
_entity_poly.entity_id
_entity_poly.type
_entity_poly.pdbx_seq_one_letter_code
_entity_poly.pdbx_strand_id
1 'polypeptide(L)'
;MKLRSHKMIGKLPKPQKIAKIILMVFFAALMFLSITPWQQFALGNGKVIAFSPTDRLHTVNTPITGRIKKWYVDEGMHVKPGDPIVDINDNDPELLSRLALEKKAILLKIAAANQAIIAGKSNIDRQKRLYNQGINSKRQYELAQIENAKYQNELAQANIDKVNIDVRIARQQTQLIKAHVAGIIFKRLTGQESVVVPAGAVLAQIMPETPSRAVALWIDGNDIPFVRLRQKARLQFEGWPAIQFRGWPEIAVGTFGGVVSFIDPTDNGLGLFRVVIVPDEKWPESRFLRQGVRVHGWVQLGKVPLWYELWRQFNGFPPESIAEKSE
;
A
#
# COMPACT_ATOMS: atom_id res chain seq x y z
N MET A 1 19.70 -13.34 96.64
CA MET A 1 19.30 -13.91 95.35
C MET A 1 19.43 -12.81 94.31
N LYS A 2 20.57 -12.73 93.55
CA LYS A 2 20.81 -11.68 92.59
C LYS A 2 20.36 -12.21 91.19
N LEU A 3 19.36 -11.57 90.64
CA LEU A 3 18.79 -11.91 89.37
C LEU A 3 19.82 -11.81 88.24
N ARG A 4 20.12 -12.95 87.58
CA ARG A 4 21.04 -13.12 86.42
C ARG A 4 20.50 -12.70 85.10
N SER A 5 19.43 -11.89 85.06
CA SER A 5 18.72 -11.56 83.74
C SER A 5 19.33 -10.43 82.91
N HIS A 6 20.38 -9.72 83.44
CA HIS A 6 21.00 -8.60 82.73
C HIS A 6 22.14 -8.96 81.74
N LYS A 7 22.49 -10.24 81.60
CA LYS A 7 23.61 -10.66 80.75
C LYS A 7 23.24 -11.16 79.33
N MET A 8 21.98 -11.19 78.99
CA MET A 8 21.53 -11.65 77.66
C MET A 8 21.08 -10.52 76.68
N ILE A 9 21.19 -9.26 77.09
CA ILE A 9 20.98 -8.17 76.14
C ILE A 9 22.29 -7.98 75.36
N GLY A 10 22.46 -8.68 74.23
CA GLY A 10 23.58 -8.44 73.35
C GLY A 10 23.61 -6.93 73.04
N LYS A 11 24.81 -6.32 73.09
CA LYS A 11 25.01 -4.90 72.80
C LYS A 11 24.38 -4.62 71.45
N LEU A 12 23.20 -4.04 71.45
CA LEU A 12 22.59 -3.49 70.23
C LEU A 12 23.63 -2.56 69.60
N PRO A 13 23.89 -2.71 68.26
CA PRO A 13 24.80 -1.82 67.56
C PRO A 13 24.31 -0.39 67.75
N LYS A 14 25.27 0.50 68.19
CA LYS A 14 24.93 1.89 68.54
C LYS A 14 24.04 2.47 67.44
N PRO A 15 22.83 2.99 67.72
CA PRO A 15 21.86 3.45 66.73
C PRO A 15 22.45 4.46 65.70
N GLN A 16 23.47 5.22 66.17
CA GLN A 16 24.25 6.12 65.32
C GLN A 16 25.08 5.43 64.24
N LYS A 17 25.59 4.20 64.44
CA LYS A 17 26.28 3.44 63.36
C LYS A 17 25.34 2.90 62.39
N ILE A 18 24.15 2.42 62.75
CA ILE A 18 23.12 1.95 61.89
C ILE A 18 22.58 3.14 61.01
N ALA A 19 22.31 4.30 61.65
CA ALA A 19 21.88 5.50 60.97
C ALA A 19 22.91 5.98 59.92
N LYS A 20 24.23 5.95 60.27
CA LYS A 20 25.29 6.31 59.27
C LYS A 20 25.36 5.32 58.11
N ILE A 21 25.20 4.02 58.36
CA ILE A 21 25.17 3.01 57.27
C ILE A 21 23.95 3.20 56.37
N ILE A 22 22.76 3.41 56.95
CA ILE A 22 21.55 3.68 56.19
C ILE A 22 21.71 4.95 55.32
N LEU A 23 22.25 6.01 55.92
CA LEU A 23 22.50 7.26 55.20
C LEU A 23 23.52 7.07 54.07
N MET A 24 24.58 6.31 54.28
CA MET A 24 25.59 5.99 53.28
C MET A 24 24.96 5.16 52.12
N VAL A 25 24.16 4.14 52.43
CA VAL A 25 23.46 3.34 51.42
C VAL A 25 22.47 4.20 50.62
N PHE A 26 21.77 5.11 51.30
CA PHE A 26 20.84 6.04 50.62
C PHE A 26 21.57 6.97 49.66
N PHE A 27 22.68 7.58 50.06
CA PHE A 27 23.50 8.41 49.18
C PHE A 27 24.13 7.60 48.05
N ALA A 28 24.59 6.38 48.31
CA ALA A 28 25.10 5.49 47.26
C ALA A 28 24.01 5.12 46.25
N ALA A 29 22.77 4.87 46.69
CA ALA A 29 21.63 4.62 45.84
C ALA A 29 21.27 5.84 45.00
N LEU A 30 21.23 7.06 45.57
CA LEU A 30 21.00 8.29 44.84
C LEU A 30 22.09 8.54 43.79
N MET A 31 23.33 8.31 44.12
CA MET A 31 24.46 8.43 43.19
C MET A 31 24.35 7.40 42.07
N PHE A 32 24.00 6.16 42.38
CA PHE A 32 23.76 5.12 41.38
C PHE A 32 22.64 5.51 40.42
N LEU A 33 21.49 5.98 40.95
CA LEU A 33 20.35 6.42 40.13
C LEU A 33 20.70 7.62 39.21
N SER A 34 21.61 8.51 39.67
CA SER A 34 22.05 9.68 38.90
C SER A 34 23.02 9.36 37.78
N ILE A 35 23.84 8.32 37.92
CA ILE A 35 24.88 7.96 36.94
C ILE A 35 24.40 6.91 35.98
N THR A 36 23.44 6.05 36.37
CA THR A 36 22.97 4.95 35.50
C THR A 36 22.18 5.46 34.34
N PRO A 37 22.65 5.26 33.06
CA PRO A 37 21.91 5.67 31.90
C PRO A 37 20.74 4.72 31.66
N TRP A 38 19.58 5.29 31.34
CA TRP A 38 18.38 4.57 30.98
C TRP A 38 17.95 4.97 29.57
N GLN A 39 17.76 3.99 28.70
CA GLN A 39 17.25 4.24 27.35
C GLN A 39 15.73 4.36 27.37
N GLN A 40 15.21 5.50 26.93
CA GLN A 40 13.78 5.71 26.75
C GLN A 40 13.31 5.07 25.42
N PHE A 41 12.02 4.69 25.39
CA PHE A 41 11.39 4.05 24.22
C PHE A 41 9.99 4.58 23.99
N ALA A 42 9.65 4.73 22.72
CA ALA A 42 8.27 4.76 22.24
C ALA A 42 7.84 3.34 21.89
N LEU A 43 6.81 2.86 22.56
CA LEU A 43 6.28 1.52 22.38
C LEU A 43 5.23 1.50 21.31
N GLY A 44 5.18 0.45 20.50
CA GLY A 44 4.14 0.29 19.50
C GLY A 44 3.89 -1.16 19.16
N ASN A 45 2.67 -1.39 18.70
CA ASN A 45 2.23 -2.65 18.15
C ASN A 45 2.00 -2.49 16.65
N GLY A 46 2.32 -3.51 15.88
CA GLY A 46 2.20 -3.40 14.45
C GLY A 46 2.21 -4.72 13.72
N LYS A 47 2.51 -4.66 12.45
CA LYS A 47 2.59 -5.83 11.58
C LYS A 47 3.64 -5.66 10.49
N VAL A 48 4.14 -6.80 10.01
CA VAL A 48 5.01 -6.86 8.85
C VAL A 48 4.22 -6.47 7.60
N ILE A 49 4.78 -5.59 6.80
CA ILE A 49 4.22 -5.12 5.52
C ILE A 49 5.27 -5.22 4.41
N ALA A 50 4.84 -5.18 3.15
CA ALA A 50 5.75 -4.86 2.05
C ALA A 50 6.16 -3.39 2.13
N PHE A 51 7.45 -3.11 1.98
CA PHE A 51 7.95 -1.73 1.99
C PHE A 51 7.47 -0.96 0.77
N SER A 52 7.65 -1.54 -0.43
CA SER A 52 7.16 -0.94 -1.67
C SER A 52 5.64 -1.03 -1.79
N PRO A 53 4.96 0.05 -2.19
CA PRO A 53 3.53 0.01 -2.54
C PRO A 53 3.21 -1.02 -3.63
N THR A 54 4.12 -1.24 -4.59
CA THR A 54 3.96 -2.21 -5.69
C THR A 54 3.99 -3.66 -5.23
N ASP A 55 4.49 -3.92 -4.03
CA ASP A 55 4.61 -5.26 -3.46
C ASP A 55 3.47 -5.58 -2.47
N ARG A 56 2.47 -4.70 -2.41
CA ARG A 56 1.27 -4.91 -1.59
C ARG A 56 0.26 -5.81 -2.31
N LEU A 57 -0.82 -6.13 -1.62
CA LEU A 57 -1.91 -6.91 -2.17
C LEU A 57 -2.50 -6.26 -3.42
N HIS A 58 -2.48 -6.96 -4.54
CA HIS A 58 -3.10 -6.56 -5.79
C HIS A 58 -4.46 -7.21 -5.97
N THR A 59 -5.44 -6.40 -6.34
CA THR A 59 -6.77 -6.90 -6.70
C THR A 59 -6.86 -7.15 -8.20
N VAL A 60 -7.44 -8.30 -8.57
CA VAL A 60 -7.75 -8.66 -9.96
C VAL A 60 -9.23 -8.40 -10.17
N ASN A 61 -9.55 -7.40 -10.99
CA ASN A 61 -10.93 -6.98 -11.25
C ASN A 61 -11.37 -7.40 -12.63
N THR A 62 -12.68 -7.66 -12.80
CA THR A 62 -13.25 -7.90 -14.14
C THR A 62 -13.43 -6.59 -14.91
N PRO A 63 -13.00 -6.51 -16.19
CA PRO A 63 -13.21 -5.34 -17.04
C PRO A 63 -14.63 -5.25 -17.61
N ILE A 64 -15.36 -6.36 -17.64
CA ILE A 64 -16.71 -6.47 -18.23
C ILE A 64 -17.68 -7.15 -17.26
N THR A 65 -18.96 -6.90 -17.44
CA THR A 65 -20.01 -7.70 -16.80
C THR A 65 -20.14 -9.02 -17.56
N GLY A 66 -20.08 -10.14 -16.85
CA GLY A 66 -20.17 -11.44 -17.50
C GLY A 66 -20.28 -12.59 -16.50
N ARG A 67 -20.34 -13.80 -17.04
CA ARG A 67 -20.39 -15.04 -16.27
C ARG A 67 -19.02 -15.70 -16.25
N ILE A 68 -18.56 -16.12 -15.06
CA ILE A 68 -17.33 -16.88 -14.92
C ILE A 68 -17.48 -18.22 -15.64
N LYS A 69 -16.65 -18.44 -16.66
CA LYS A 69 -16.62 -19.67 -17.45
C LYS A 69 -15.70 -20.71 -16.84
N LYS A 70 -14.48 -20.29 -16.48
CA LYS A 70 -13.46 -21.20 -15.96
C LYS A 70 -12.41 -20.43 -15.14
N TRP A 71 -12.04 -21.00 -14.02
CA TRP A 71 -10.86 -20.61 -13.27
C TRP A 71 -9.65 -21.42 -13.72
N TYR A 72 -8.51 -20.78 -13.86
CA TYR A 72 -7.21 -21.41 -14.18
C TYR A 72 -6.30 -21.50 -12.96
N VAL A 73 -6.65 -20.84 -11.86
CA VAL A 73 -5.86 -20.75 -10.64
C VAL A 73 -6.69 -21.10 -9.41
N ASP A 74 -6.02 -21.65 -8.39
CA ASP A 74 -6.57 -21.89 -7.07
C ASP A 74 -5.86 -21.04 -6.01
N GLU A 75 -6.46 -20.92 -4.82
CA GLU A 75 -5.84 -20.24 -3.68
C GLU A 75 -4.54 -20.95 -3.29
N GLY A 76 -3.49 -20.16 -3.00
CA GLY A 76 -2.15 -20.66 -2.73
C GLY A 76 -1.29 -20.94 -3.97
N MET A 77 -1.83 -20.85 -5.18
CA MET A 77 -1.09 -21.10 -6.43
C MET A 77 -0.17 -19.90 -6.77
N HIS A 78 1.04 -20.20 -7.23
CA HIS A 78 1.98 -19.17 -7.72
C HIS A 78 1.64 -18.82 -9.16
N VAL A 79 1.65 -17.51 -9.46
CA VAL A 79 1.40 -16.98 -10.80
C VAL A 79 2.52 -16.03 -11.22
N LYS A 80 2.79 -16.00 -12.53
CA LYS A 80 3.70 -15.07 -13.16
C LYS A 80 2.90 -14.04 -13.97
N PRO A 81 3.48 -12.85 -14.27
CA PRO A 81 2.83 -11.90 -15.17
C PRO A 81 2.49 -12.57 -16.51
N GLY A 82 1.23 -12.43 -16.92
CA GLY A 82 0.70 -13.03 -18.16
C GLY A 82 -0.03 -14.37 -17.98
N ASP A 83 0.12 -15.04 -16.82
CA ASP A 83 -0.58 -16.30 -16.56
C ASP A 83 -2.10 -16.07 -16.54
N PRO A 84 -2.90 -16.99 -17.11
CA PRO A 84 -4.35 -16.91 -17.10
C PRO A 84 -4.88 -17.12 -15.67
N ILE A 85 -5.80 -16.26 -15.24
CA ILE A 85 -6.46 -16.37 -13.94
C ILE A 85 -7.88 -16.90 -14.09
N VAL A 86 -8.69 -16.25 -14.91
CA VAL A 86 -10.10 -16.57 -15.08
C VAL A 86 -10.57 -16.19 -16.47
N ASP A 87 -11.40 -17.01 -17.05
CA ASP A 87 -12.12 -16.77 -18.31
C ASP A 87 -13.56 -16.34 -18.01
N ILE A 88 -13.99 -15.21 -18.57
CA ILE A 88 -15.33 -14.65 -18.38
C ILE A 88 -16.02 -14.59 -19.72
N ASN A 89 -17.20 -15.20 -19.80
CA ASN A 89 -18.08 -15.05 -20.96
C ASN A 89 -19.04 -13.90 -20.73
N ASP A 90 -19.30 -13.15 -21.80
CA ASP A 90 -20.43 -12.23 -21.81
C ASP A 90 -21.75 -13.00 -21.60
N ASN A 91 -22.73 -12.32 -21.02
CA ASN A 91 -24.08 -12.89 -20.86
C ASN A 91 -24.80 -13.09 -22.21
N ASP A 92 -24.33 -12.43 -23.26
CA ASP A 92 -24.87 -12.53 -24.62
C ASP A 92 -23.82 -13.19 -25.55
N PRO A 93 -23.95 -14.47 -25.82
CA PRO A 93 -23.00 -15.21 -26.67
C PRO A 93 -22.94 -14.69 -28.11
N GLU A 94 -23.99 -13.99 -28.58
CA GLU A 94 -24.05 -13.46 -29.93
C GLU A 94 -23.64 -11.98 -30.05
N LEU A 95 -23.31 -11.32 -28.94
CA LEU A 95 -22.96 -9.90 -28.93
C LEU A 95 -21.80 -9.59 -29.87
N LEU A 96 -20.72 -10.38 -29.83
CA LEU A 96 -19.56 -10.16 -30.71
C LEU A 96 -19.91 -10.32 -32.20
N SER A 97 -20.77 -11.27 -32.55
CA SER A 97 -21.24 -11.44 -33.94
C SER A 97 -22.10 -10.26 -34.41
N ARG A 98 -22.99 -9.74 -33.55
CA ARG A 98 -23.79 -8.55 -33.84
C ARG A 98 -22.92 -7.29 -33.96
N LEU A 99 -21.94 -7.09 -33.09
CA LEU A 99 -20.98 -5.99 -33.22
C LEU A 99 -20.15 -6.09 -34.49
N ALA A 100 -19.78 -7.28 -34.93
CA ALA A 100 -19.08 -7.49 -36.20
C ALA A 100 -19.94 -7.12 -37.42
N LEU A 101 -21.25 -7.43 -37.40
CA LEU A 101 -22.19 -7.02 -38.44
C LEU A 101 -22.37 -5.50 -38.44
N GLU A 102 -22.52 -4.87 -37.28
CA GLU A 102 -22.60 -3.40 -37.12
C GLU A 102 -21.34 -2.73 -37.72
N LYS A 103 -20.14 -3.24 -37.37
CA LYS A 103 -18.87 -2.77 -37.95
C LYS A 103 -18.85 -2.88 -39.46
N LYS A 104 -19.34 -4.01 -40.04
CA LYS A 104 -19.43 -4.19 -41.48
C LYS A 104 -20.33 -3.15 -42.13
N ALA A 105 -21.48 -2.84 -41.55
CA ALA A 105 -22.38 -1.80 -42.03
C ALA A 105 -21.73 -0.41 -42.02
N ILE A 106 -20.98 -0.07 -40.93
CA ILE A 106 -20.23 1.17 -40.84
C ILE A 106 -19.14 1.26 -41.92
N LEU A 107 -18.41 0.17 -42.19
CA LEU A 107 -17.41 0.13 -43.28
C LEU A 107 -18.02 0.35 -44.64
N LEU A 108 -19.23 -0.18 -44.92
CA LEU A 108 -19.97 0.08 -46.16
C LEU A 108 -20.38 1.56 -46.25
N LYS A 109 -20.83 2.17 -45.15
CA LYS A 109 -21.13 3.61 -45.08
C LYS A 109 -19.90 4.47 -45.39
N ILE A 110 -18.73 4.13 -44.86
CA ILE A 110 -17.45 4.79 -45.15
C ILE A 110 -17.12 4.67 -46.67
N ALA A 111 -17.26 3.47 -47.24
CA ALA A 111 -17.00 3.25 -48.66
C ALA A 111 -17.93 4.08 -49.55
N ALA A 112 -19.24 4.12 -49.25
CA ALA A 112 -20.21 4.93 -49.95
C ALA A 112 -19.90 6.43 -49.85
N ALA A 113 -19.56 6.94 -48.67
CA ALA A 113 -19.18 8.34 -48.45
C ALA A 113 -17.92 8.71 -49.26
N ASN A 114 -16.92 7.83 -49.30
CA ASN A 114 -15.70 8.05 -50.09
C ASN A 114 -16.03 8.12 -51.62
N GLN A 115 -16.91 7.26 -52.15
CA GLN A 115 -17.35 7.32 -53.53
C GLN A 115 -18.13 8.62 -53.81
N ALA A 116 -19.00 9.04 -52.90
CA ALA A 116 -19.72 10.32 -53.01
C ALA A 116 -18.78 11.53 -53.07
N ILE A 117 -17.70 11.52 -52.24
CA ILE A 117 -16.66 12.57 -52.25
C ILE A 117 -15.93 12.62 -53.60
N ILE A 118 -15.57 11.45 -54.17
CA ILE A 118 -14.91 11.38 -55.49
C ILE A 118 -15.83 11.95 -56.57
N ALA A 119 -17.12 11.54 -56.60
CA ALA A 119 -18.12 12.05 -57.50
C ALA A 119 -18.35 13.57 -57.31
N GLY A 120 -18.44 14.02 -56.05
CA GLY A 120 -18.57 15.42 -55.67
C GLY A 120 -17.40 16.29 -56.15
N LYS A 121 -16.17 15.82 -55.98
CA LYS A 121 -14.97 16.51 -56.52
C LYS A 121 -15.02 16.64 -58.03
N SER A 122 -15.39 15.57 -58.76
CA SER A 122 -15.54 15.62 -60.20
C SER A 122 -16.63 16.60 -60.63
N ASN A 123 -17.73 16.70 -59.84
CA ASN A 123 -18.77 17.70 -60.10
C ASN A 123 -18.26 19.12 -59.85
N ILE A 124 -17.53 19.37 -58.76
CA ILE A 124 -16.90 20.69 -58.47
C ILE A 124 -16.01 21.11 -59.63
N ASP A 125 -15.14 20.23 -60.14
CA ASP A 125 -14.24 20.53 -61.25
C ASP A 125 -15.00 20.84 -62.54
N ARG A 126 -16.11 20.13 -62.84
CA ARG A 126 -16.99 20.40 -63.93
C ARG A 126 -17.67 21.77 -63.79
N GLN A 127 -18.27 22.06 -62.63
CA GLN A 127 -18.96 23.35 -62.40
C GLN A 127 -17.97 24.54 -62.45
N LYS A 128 -16.75 24.35 -61.97
CA LYS A 128 -15.66 25.35 -62.00
C LYS A 128 -15.31 25.69 -63.51
N ARG A 129 -15.17 24.67 -64.36
CA ARG A 129 -14.89 24.89 -65.77
C ARG A 129 -16.04 25.62 -66.47
N LEU A 130 -17.29 25.23 -66.21
CA LEU A 130 -18.47 25.89 -66.82
C LEU A 130 -18.62 27.32 -66.28
N TYR A 131 -18.32 27.62 -65.04
CA TYR A 131 -18.32 28.97 -64.51
C TYR A 131 -17.25 29.84 -65.21
N ASN A 132 -16.04 29.31 -65.35
CA ASN A 132 -14.97 30.03 -66.06
C ASN A 132 -15.25 30.32 -67.50
N GLN A 133 -16.11 29.48 -68.12
CA GLN A 133 -16.62 29.70 -69.53
C GLN A 133 -17.85 30.63 -69.63
N GLY A 134 -18.31 31.15 -68.44
CA GLY A 134 -19.50 32.02 -68.43
C GLY A 134 -20.83 31.29 -68.63
N ILE A 135 -20.86 29.93 -68.68
CA ILE A 135 -22.06 29.12 -68.93
C ILE A 135 -22.88 28.97 -67.62
N ASN A 136 -22.24 28.75 -66.48
CA ASN A 136 -22.90 28.55 -65.18
C ASN A 136 -22.71 29.72 -64.25
N SER A 137 -23.69 29.92 -63.34
CA SER A 137 -23.57 30.92 -62.25
C SER A 137 -22.60 30.52 -61.12
N LYS A 138 -22.01 31.48 -60.45
CA LYS A 138 -21.18 31.27 -59.27
C LYS A 138 -21.91 30.45 -58.19
N ARG A 139 -23.22 30.68 -58.04
CA ARG A 139 -24.08 29.93 -57.12
C ARG A 139 -24.07 28.42 -57.39
N GLN A 140 -24.10 27.97 -58.67
CA GLN A 140 -24.03 26.53 -58.95
C GLN A 140 -22.70 25.90 -58.61
N TYR A 141 -21.60 26.62 -58.76
CA TYR A 141 -20.28 26.19 -58.30
C TYR A 141 -20.21 26.09 -56.76
N GLU A 142 -20.72 27.09 -56.04
CA GLU A 142 -20.77 27.10 -54.56
C GLU A 142 -21.66 25.97 -54.04
N LEU A 143 -22.81 25.70 -54.64
CA LEU A 143 -23.67 24.57 -54.28
C LEU A 143 -22.94 23.22 -54.38
N ALA A 144 -22.15 23.00 -55.45
CA ALA A 144 -21.37 21.79 -55.61
C ALA A 144 -20.29 21.65 -54.51
N GLN A 145 -19.70 22.75 -54.05
CA GLN A 145 -18.77 22.74 -52.95
C GLN A 145 -19.46 22.37 -51.64
N ILE A 146 -20.63 22.94 -51.34
CA ILE A 146 -21.43 22.67 -50.14
C ILE A 146 -21.84 21.19 -50.13
N GLU A 147 -22.27 20.63 -51.26
CA GLU A 147 -22.64 19.23 -51.36
C GLU A 147 -21.45 18.30 -51.07
N ASN A 148 -20.27 18.59 -51.64
CA ASN A 148 -19.08 17.81 -51.35
C ASN A 148 -18.64 17.94 -49.86
N ALA A 149 -18.76 19.11 -49.24
CA ALA A 149 -18.52 19.30 -47.81
C ALA A 149 -19.49 18.45 -46.97
N LYS A 150 -20.75 18.31 -47.38
CA LYS A 150 -21.70 17.40 -46.73
C LYS A 150 -21.22 15.95 -46.77
N TYR A 151 -20.73 15.44 -47.89
CA TYR A 151 -20.17 14.09 -47.98
C TYR A 151 -18.91 13.90 -47.11
N GLN A 152 -18.09 14.94 -47.01
CA GLN A 152 -16.93 14.92 -46.09
C GLN A 152 -17.37 14.83 -44.63
N ASN A 153 -18.42 15.54 -44.22
CA ASN A 153 -18.98 15.44 -42.88
C ASN A 153 -19.60 14.06 -42.64
N GLU A 154 -20.29 13.46 -43.62
CA GLU A 154 -20.82 12.10 -43.51
C GLU A 154 -19.69 11.07 -43.34
N LEU A 155 -18.56 11.23 -44.02
CA LEU A 155 -17.37 10.40 -43.87
C LEU A 155 -16.76 10.57 -42.45
N ALA A 156 -16.64 11.81 -41.97
CA ALA A 156 -16.11 12.08 -40.62
C ALA A 156 -16.97 11.42 -39.56
N GLN A 157 -18.31 11.52 -39.68
CA GLN A 157 -19.23 10.88 -38.73
C GLN A 157 -19.11 9.34 -38.78
N ALA A 158 -19.03 8.74 -39.96
CA ALA A 158 -18.87 7.30 -40.12
C ALA A 158 -17.54 6.79 -39.57
N ASN A 159 -16.47 7.60 -39.62
CA ASN A 159 -15.20 7.29 -38.97
C ASN A 159 -15.30 7.35 -37.41
N ILE A 160 -16.07 8.30 -36.88
CA ILE A 160 -16.34 8.36 -35.42
C ILE A 160 -17.12 7.10 -34.99
N ASP A 161 -18.17 6.73 -35.77
CA ASP A 161 -18.95 5.52 -35.52
C ASP A 161 -18.07 4.27 -35.55
N LYS A 162 -17.09 4.20 -36.50
CA LYS A 162 -16.10 3.11 -36.56
C LYS A 162 -15.21 3.04 -35.31
N VAL A 163 -14.70 4.17 -34.82
CA VAL A 163 -13.88 4.18 -33.60
C VAL A 163 -14.70 3.70 -32.41
N ASN A 164 -15.94 4.13 -32.28
CA ASN A 164 -16.83 3.74 -31.20
C ASN A 164 -17.10 2.23 -31.21
N ILE A 165 -17.39 1.63 -32.36
CA ILE A 165 -17.62 0.19 -32.46
C ILE A 165 -16.33 -0.60 -32.21
N ASP A 166 -15.17 -0.14 -32.67
CA ASP A 166 -13.88 -0.79 -32.44
C ASP A 166 -13.56 -0.83 -30.94
N VAL A 167 -13.84 0.25 -30.20
CA VAL A 167 -13.69 0.29 -28.72
C VAL A 167 -14.65 -0.70 -28.04
N ARG A 168 -15.91 -0.78 -28.51
CA ARG A 168 -16.88 -1.74 -27.95
C ARG A 168 -16.44 -3.19 -28.20
N ILE A 169 -15.97 -3.52 -29.37
CA ILE A 169 -15.45 -4.85 -29.73
C ILE A 169 -14.23 -5.18 -28.85
N ALA A 170 -13.25 -4.26 -28.74
CA ALA A 170 -12.04 -4.48 -27.95
C ALA A 170 -12.36 -4.76 -26.47
N ARG A 171 -13.30 -4.04 -25.88
CA ARG A 171 -13.75 -4.29 -24.49
C ARG A 171 -14.35 -5.69 -24.33
N GLN A 172 -15.11 -6.17 -25.29
CA GLN A 172 -15.76 -7.48 -25.23
C GLN A 172 -14.82 -8.65 -25.55
N GLN A 173 -13.73 -8.41 -26.27
CA GLN A 173 -12.71 -9.44 -26.52
C GLN A 173 -11.81 -9.73 -25.34
N THR A 174 -11.77 -8.84 -24.30
CA THR A 174 -10.97 -9.04 -23.10
C THR A 174 -11.70 -9.96 -22.09
N GLN A 175 -11.87 -11.23 -22.49
CA GLN A 175 -12.56 -12.23 -21.66
C GLN A 175 -11.59 -12.99 -20.75
N LEU A 176 -10.35 -13.20 -21.18
CA LEU A 176 -9.32 -13.89 -20.39
C LEU A 176 -8.56 -12.88 -19.55
N ILE A 177 -8.78 -12.95 -18.24
CA ILE A 177 -8.08 -12.11 -17.28
C ILE A 177 -6.78 -12.80 -16.89
N LYS A 178 -5.67 -12.04 -16.97
CA LYS A 178 -4.31 -12.51 -16.72
C LYS A 178 -3.71 -11.81 -15.50
N ALA A 179 -2.76 -12.47 -14.85
CA ALA A 179 -1.97 -11.88 -13.78
C ALA A 179 -1.12 -10.71 -14.30
N HIS A 180 -1.16 -9.58 -13.61
CA HIS A 180 -0.33 -8.41 -13.93
C HIS A 180 1.00 -8.43 -13.18
N VAL A 181 1.06 -9.14 -12.03
CA VAL A 181 2.22 -9.25 -11.16
C VAL A 181 2.49 -10.71 -10.81
N ALA A 182 3.77 -11.03 -10.52
CA ALA A 182 4.13 -12.32 -9.95
C ALA A 182 3.75 -12.37 -8.47
N GLY A 183 3.28 -13.51 -8.00
CA GLY A 183 2.92 -13.70 -6.59
C GLY A 183 2.09 -14.95 -6.35
N ILE A 184 1.49 -15.02 -5.17
CA ILE A 184 0.60 -16.11 -4.77
C ILE A 184 -0.85 -15.62 -4.81
N ILE A 185 -1.75 -16.42 -5.34
CA ILE A 185 -3.20 -16.17 -5.23
C ILE A 185 -3.59 -16.27 -3.76
N PHE A 186 -3.86 -15.12 -3.15
CA PHE A 186 -4.17 -15.04 -1.73
C PHE A 186 -5.61 -15.48 -1.43
N LYS A 187 -6.56 -15.01 -2.27
CA LYS A 187 -7.98 -15.32 -2.11
C LYS A 187 -8.71 -15.22 -3.45
N ARG A 188 -9.59 -16.17 -3.72
CA ARG A 188 -10.64 -16.06 -4.73
C ARG A 188 -11.91 -15.54 -4.07
N LEU A 189 -12.44 -14.40 -4.51
CA LEU A 189 -13.61 -13.77 -3.90
C LEU A 189 -14.93 -14.33 -4.46
N THR A 190 -14.84 -15.06 -5.60
CA THR A 190 -15.98 -15.70 -6.24
C THR A 190 -15.63 -17.16 -6.43
N GLY A 191 -16.20 -18.04 -5.60
CA GLY A 191 -15.82 -19.45 -5.54
C GLY A 191 -16.48 -20.37 -6.57
N GLN A 192 -17.60 -19.95 -7.17
CA GLN A 192 -18.39 -20.82 -8.05
C GLN A 192 -18.25 -20.41 -9.53
N GLU A 193 -18.13 -21.41 -10.39
CA GLU A 193 -18.32 -21.27 -11.83
C GLU A 193 -19.80 -20.90 -12.11
N SER A 194 -20.03 -20.20 -13.21
CA SER A 194 -21.37 -19.75 -13.64
C SER A 194 -22.01 -18.61 -12.85
N VAL A 195 -21.29 -17.95 -11.93
CA VAL A 195 -21.77 -16.72 -11.27
C VAL A 195 -21.60 -15.53 -12.21
N VAL A 196 -22.62 -14.69 -12.28
CA VAL A 196 -22.57 -13.39 -13.01
C VAL A 196 -21.90 -12.37 -12.12
N VAL A 197 -20.87 -11.70 -12.64
CA VAL A 197 -20.10 -10.66 -11.96
C VAL A 197 -20.23 -9.35 -12.73
N PRO A 198 -20.48 -8.21 -12.06
CA PRO A 198 -20.52 -6.90 -12.70
C PRO A 198 -19.11 -6.41 -13.04
N ALA A 199 -18.99 -5.53 -14.03
CA ALA A 199 -17.73 -4.85 -14.34
C ALA A 199 -17.17 -4.14 -13.11
N GLY A 200 -15.86 -4.24 -12.89
CA GLY A 200 -15.17 -3.69 -11.72
C GLY A 200 -15.18 -4.59 -10.47
N ALA A 201 -15.94 -5.70 -10.47
CA ALA A 201 -15.93 -6.63 -9.34
C ALA A 201 -14.55 -7.24 -9.12
N VAL A 202 -14.16 -7.38 -7.85
CA VAL A 202 -12.90 -8.03 -7.47
C VAL A 202 -13.10 -9.54 -7.56
N LEU A 203 -12.31 -10.22 -8.36
CA LEU A 203 -12.37 -11.66 -8.59
C LEU A 203 -11.39 -12.43 -7.72
N ALA A 204 -10.15 -11.94 -7.67
CA ALA A 204 -9.08 -12.55 -6.90
C ALA A 204 -8.13 -11.49 -6.34
N GLN A 205 -7.32 -11.91 -5.41
CA GLN A 205 -6.26 -11.09 -4.82
C GLN A 205 -4.92 -11.82 -4.98
N ILE A 206 -3.91 -11.10 -5.46
CA ILE A 206 -2.54 -11.61 -5.63
C ILE A 206 -1.66 -10.93 -4.58
N MET A 207 -0.93 -11.74 -3.81
CA MET A 207 0.08 -11.28 -2.87
C MET A 207 1.45 -11.45 -3.51
N PRO A 208 2.14 -10.37 -3.90
CA PRO A 208 3.50 -10.47 -4.42
C PRO A 208 4.46 -11.04 -3.39
N GLU A 209 5.39 -11.88 -3.84
CA GLU A 209 6.50 -12.35 -3.02
C GLU A 209 7.65 -11.34 -3.14
N THR A 210 7.88 -10.58 -2.09
CA THR A 210 8.95 -9.58 -2.05
C THR A 210 9.92 -9.85 -0.91
N PRO A 211 11.24 -9.69 -1.15
CA PRO A 211 12.22 -9.64 -0.07
C PRO A 211 12.19 -8.30 0.68
N SER A 212 11.64 -7.25 0.06
CA SER A 212 11.60 -5.89 0.62
C SER A 212 10.47 -5.77 1.64
N ARG A 213 10.80 -5.98 2.92
CA ARG A 213 9.86 -5.93 4.03
C ARG A 213 10.12 -4.76 4.95
N ALA A 214 9.06 -4.27 5.55
CA ALA A 214 9.07 -3.26 6.59
C ALA A 214 8.10 -3.66 7.70
N VAL A 215 8.14 -2.97 8.82
CA VAL A 215 7.14 -3.06 9.88
C VAL A 215 6.39 -1.74 9.94
N ALA A 216 5.07 -1.81 9.86
CA ALA A 216 4.20 -0.69 10.22
C ALA A 216 3.88 -0.81 11.71
N LEU A 217 4.47 0.07 12.50
CA LEU A 217 4.31 0.12 13.95
C LEU A 217 3.39 1.29 14.30
N TRP A 218 2.39 1.05 15.13
CA TRP A 218 1.47 2.07 15.62
C TRP A 218 1.91 2.54 16.99
N ILE A 219 2.26 3.82 17.10
CA ILE A 219 2.80 4.47 18.29
C ILE A 219 1.81 5.53 18.77
N ASP A 220 1.69 5.68 20.08
CA ASP A 220 0.82 6.67 20.70
C ASP A 220 1.23 8.11 20.33
N GLY A 221 0.24 8.98 20.11
CA GLY A 221 0.45 10.38 19.73
C GLY A 221 1.26 11.17 20.75
N ASN A 222 1.25 10.77 22.04
CA ASN A 222 2.06 11.40 23.08
C ASN A 222 3.56 11.16 22.87
N ASP A 223 3.94 10.04 22.24
CA ASP A 223 5.34 9.67 22.00
C ASP A 223 5.86 10.12 20.63
N ILE A 224 4.97 10.40 19.67
CA ILE A 224 5.32 10.77 18.29
C ILE A 224 6.22 12.01 18.18
N PRO A 225 6.05 13.08 18.97
CA PRO A 225 6.93 14.26 18.88
C PRO A 225 8.42 13.94 19.15
N PHE A 226 8.69 12.81 19.78
CA PHE A 226 10.05 12.37 20.14
C PHE A 226 10.62 11.34 19.17
N VAL A 227 9.78 10.77 18.27
CA VAL A 227 10.20 9.84 17.23
C VAL A 227 10.75 10.64 16.05
N ARG A 228 11.95 10.29 15.60
CA ARG A 228 12.62 10.94 14.45
C ARG A 228 13.01 9.92 13.39
N LEU A 229 13.19 10.39 12.17
CA LEU A 229 13.73 9.57 11.09
C LEU A 229 15.14 9.07 11.47
N ARG A 230 15.46 7.87 11.02
CA ARG A 230 16.74 7.16 11.27
C ARG A 230 17.01 6.76 12.72
N GLN A 231 16.06 6.94 13.62
CA GLN A 231 16.20 6.35 14.97
C GLN A 231 16.17 4.83 14.88
N LYS A 232 16.98 4.20 15.75
CA LYS A 232 17.01 2.74 15.86
C LYS A 232 15.76 2.23 16.57
N ALA A 233 15.31 1.07 16.15
CA ALA A 233 14.21 0.38 16.75
C ALA A 233 14.59 -1.08 17.01
N ARG A 234 14.00 -1.68 18.03
CA ARG A 234 14.05 -3.13 18.25
C ARG A 234 12.66 -3.69 18.04
N LEU A 235 12.59 -4.82 17.36
CA LEU A 235 11.36 -5.46 16.93
C LEU A 235 11.32 -6.90 17.41
N GLN A 236 10.20 -7.30 17.98
CA GLN A 236 9.90 -8.67 18.33
C GLN A 236 8.78 -9.17 17.45
N PHE A 237 9.08 -10.16 16.63
CA PHE A 237 8.09 -10.79 15.77
C PHE A 237 7.33 -11.88 16.53
N GLU A 238 6.03 -12.00 16.28
CA GLU A 238 5.21 -13.09 16.82
C GLU A 238 5.78 -14.46 16.40
N GLY A 239 5.84 -15.40 17.35
CA GLY A 239 6.45 -16.72 17.14
C GLY A 239 7.95 -16.81 17.38
N TRP A 240 8.61 -15.68 17.66
CA TRP A 240 10.05 -15.65 18.01
C TRP A 240 10.21 -15.37 19.50
N PRO A 241 10.81 -16.31 20.26
CA PRO A 241 11.05 -16.08 21.68
C PRO A 241 12.06 -14.95 21.86
N ALA A 242 11.73 -14.00 22.71
CA ALA A 242 12.63 -12.88 23.03
C ALA A 242 12.72 -12.66 24.54
N ILE A 243 13.93 -12.37 25.00
CA ILE A 243 14.20 -11.94 26.38
C ILE A 243 14.67 -10.49 26.30
N GLN A 244 14.00 -9.60 27.02
CA GLN A 244 14.29 -8.17 27.01
C GLN A 244 14.49 -7.62 28.41
N PHE A 245 15.41 -6.66 28.50
CA PHE A 245 15.61 -5.86 29.72
C PHE A 245 15.27 -4.40 29.41
N ARG A 246 14.20 -3.89 30.00
CA ARG A 246 13.84 -2.46 29.88
C ARG A 246 15.01 -1.58 30.26
N GLY A 247 15.33 -0.59 29.45
CA GLY A 247 16.41 0.35 29.65
C GLY A 247 17.77 -0.09 29.10
N TRP A 248 17.93 -1.37 28.74
CA TRP A 248 19.17 -1.93 28.17
C TRP A 248 18.89 -2.78 26.94
N PRO A 249 18.53 -2.15 25.80
CA PRO A 249 18.15 -2.86 24.57
C PRO A 249 19.30 -3.66 23.95
N GLU A 250 20.53 -3.31 24.26
CA GLU A 250 21.74 -3.97 23.76
C GLU A 250 21.88 -5.42 24.26
N ILE A 251 21.20 -5.75 25.39
CA ILE A 251 21.21 -7.10 25.97
C ILE A 251 20.02 -7.95 25.54
N ALA A 252 19.12 -7.40 24.72
CA ALA A 252 17.93 -8.13 24.29
C ALA A 252 18.29 -9.25 23.31
N VAL A 253 17.83 -10.47 23.60
CA VAL A 253 18.02 -11.66 22.74
C VAL A 253 16.69 -11.97 22.06
N GLY A 254 16.74 -12.33 20.76
CA GLY A 254 15.54 -12.68 19.99
C GLY A 254 14.74 -11.49 19.46
N THR A 255 15.29 -10.27 19.57
CA THR A 255 14.75 -9.08 18.91
C THR A 255 15.59 -8.71 17.68
N PHE A 256 14.97 -8.06 16.73
CA PHE A 256 15.59 -7.69 15.45
C PHE A 256 15.70 -6.18 15.35
N GLY A 257 16.83 -5.70 14.84
CA GLY A 257 17.07 -4.28 14.63
C GLY A 257 16.34 -3.74 13.42
N GLY A 258 16.03 -2.46 13.49
CA GLY A 258 15.47 -1.70 12.40
C GLY A 258 15.66 -0.21 12.60
N VAL A 259 15.39 0.54 11.55
CA VAL A 259 15.52 2.00 11.51
C VAL A 259 14.21 2.62 11.06
N VAL A 260 13.81 3.72 11.71
CA VAL A 260 12.65 4.51 11.31
C VAL A 260 12.90 5.13 9.94
N SER A 261 12.09 4.73 8.96
CA SER A 261 12.17 5.21 7.57
C SER A 261 11.14 6.28 7.27
N PHE A 262 9.96 6.17 7.85
CA PHE A 262 8.85 7.06 7.57
C PHE A 262 7.90 7.16 8.77
N ILE A 263 7.31 8.34 8.98
CA ILE A 263 6.31 8.60 10.01
C ILE A 263 5.11 9.22 9.32
N ASP A 264 3.92 8.64 9.48
CA ASP A 264 2.70 9.21 8.90
C ASP A 264 2.40 10.58 9.55
N PRO A 265 1.98 11.56 8.75
CA PRO A 265 1.65 12.90 9.24
C PRO A 265 0.31 12.97 10.00
N THR A 266 -0.53 11.93 9.88
CA THR A 266 -1.86 11.84 10.49
C THR A 266 -2.01 10.55 11.28
N ASP A 267 -2.86 10.58 12.31
CA ASP A 267 -3.23 9.41 13.08
C ASP A 267 -4.27 8.53 12.35
N ASN A 268 -4.58 7.39 12.93
CA ASN A 268 -5.60 6.45 12.42
C ASN A 268 -7.03 6.72 12.94
N GLY A 269 -7.29 7.88 13.53
CA GLY A 269 -8.56 8.22 14.20
C GLY A 269 -8.67 7.70 15.63
N LEU A 270 -7.65 7.01 16.14
CA LEU A 270 -7.57 6.49 17.52
C LEU A 270 -6.38 7.08 18.30
N GLY A 271 -5.78 8.16 17.81
CA GLY A 271 -4.60 8.78 18.41
C GLY A 271 -3.30 8.01 18.20
N LEU A 272 -3.27 7.02 17.31
CA LEU A 272 -2.08 6.23 17.00
C LEU A 272 -1.52 6.62 15.63
N PHE A 273 -0.24 6.90 15.56
CA PHE A 273 0.48 7.25 14.33
C PHE A 273 1.27 6.05 13.82
N ARG A 274 1.24 5.86 12.50
CA ARG A 274 2.01 4.80 11.87
C ARG A 274 3.45 5.23 11.62
N VAL A 275 4.37 4.44 12.18
CA VAL A 275 5.81 4.55 11.96
C VAL A 275 6.29 3.34 11.16
N VAL A 276 6.92 3.57 10.02
CA VAL A 276 7.44 2.52 9.16
C VAL A 276 8.91 2.29 9.47
N ILE A 277 9.24 1.06 9.84
CA ILE A 277 10.59 0.63 10.21
C ILE A 277 11.10 -0.34 9.16
N VAL A 278 12.30 -0.08 8.66
CA VAL A 278 13.02 -0.94 7.71
C VAL A 278 14.15 -1.68 8.41
N PRO A 279 14.60 -2.85 7.90
CA PRO A 279 15.70 -3.59 8.50
C PRO A 279 17.00 -2.80 8.44
N ASP A 280 17.76 -2.77 9.56
CA ASP A 280 19.15 -2.36 9.62
C ASP A 280 20.09 -3.56 9.85
N GLU A 281 19.53 -4.73 10.13
CA GLU A 281 20.19 -6.01 10.21
C GLU A 281 19.40 -7.09 9.49
N LYS A 282 19.93 -8.29 9.36
CA LYS A 282 19.26 -9.41 8.68
C LYS A 282 18.05 -9.88 9.48
N TRP A 283 16.83 -9.66 8.93
CA TRP A 283 15.60 -10.24 9.47
C TRP A 283 15.42 -11.70 9.03
N PRO A 284 14.54 -12.45 9.71
CA PRO A 284 14.21 -13.81 9.29
C PRO A 284 13.74 -13.88 7.83
N GLU A 285 13.98 -15.02 7.19
CA GLU A 285 13.58 -15.25 5.79
C GLU A 285 12.06 -15.09 5.57
N SER A 286 11.66 -14.76 4.33
CA SER A 286 10.27 -14.52 3.97
C SER A 286 9.33 -15.69 4.25
N ARG A 287 9.84 -16.92 4.17
CA ARG A 287 9.06 -18.12 4.49
C ARG A 287 8.60 -18.18 5.95
N PHE A 288 9.36 -17.58 6.87
CA PHE A 288 9.05 -17.54 8.30
C PHE A 288 8.40 -16.21 8.71
N LEU A 289 8.80 -15.09 8.07
CA LEU A 289 8.30 -13.77 8.39
C LEU A 289 7.39 -13.28 7.26
N ARG A 290 6.15 -13.75 7.25
CA ARG A 290 5.14 -13.38 6.24
C ARG A 290 4.57 -11.99 6.49
N GLN A 291 4.04 -11.34 5.46
CA GLN A 291 3.24 -10.12 5.63
C GLN A 291 2.04 -10.41 6.53
N GLY A 292 1.73 -9.45 7.42
CA GLY A 292 0.66 -9.59 8.41
C GLY A 292 1.08 -10.16 9.76
N VAL A 293 2.30 -10.74 9.91
CA VAL A 293 2.82 -11.19 11.20
C VAL A 293 2.83 -10.01 12.18
N ARG A 294 2.31 -10.23 13.38
CA ARG A 294 2.28 -9.21 14.43
C ARG A 294 3.67 -8.92 14.96
N VAL A 295 3.87 -7.67 15.33
CA VAL A 295 5.15 -7.17 15.80
C VAL A 295 4.93 -6.27 17.02
N HIS A 296 5.71 -6.50 18.07
CA HIS A 296 5.91 -5.52 19.12
C HIS A 296 7.22 -4.79 18.86
N GLY A 297 7.20 -3.47 18.94
CA GLY A 297 8.37 -2.67 18.61
C GLY A 297 8.66 -1.57 19.65
N TRP A 298 9.92 -1.23 19.75
CA TRP A 298 10.46 -0.20 20.63
C TRP A 298 11.35 0.73 19.81
N VAL A 299 10.89 1.94 19.54
CA VAL A 299 11.73 2.97 18.94
C VAL A 299 12.58 3.60 20.05
N GLN A 300 13.90 3.60 19.86
CA GLN A 300 14.84 4.16 20.84
C GLN A 300 14.78 5.69 20.78
N LEU A 301 14.45 6.33 21.90
CA LEU A 301 14.43 7.78 22.02
C LEU A 301 15.75 8.30 22.64
N GLY A 302 15.68 9.09 23.69
CA GLY A 302 16.84 9.62 24.39
C GLY A 302 17.41 8.70 25.46
N LYS A 303 18.66 8.97 25.89
CA LYS A 303 19.23 8.41 27.11
C LYS A 303 19.09 9.44 28.21
N VAL A 304 18.51 9.05 29.33
CA VAL A 304 18.31 9.89 30.52
C VAL A 304 18.86 9.19 31.74
N PRO A 305 19.17 9.92 32.84
CA PRO A 305 19.49 9.28 34.10
C PRO A 305 18.30 8.47 34.66
N LEU A 306 18.56 7.34 35.29
CA LEU A 306 17.52 6.44 35.80
C LEU A 306 16.56 7.12 36.80
N TRP A 307 17.06 8.03 37.67
CA TRP A 307 16.21 8.78 38.59
C TRP A 307 15.16 9.63 37.87
N TYR A 308 15.54 10.26 36.73
CA TYR A 308 14.64 11.08 35.93
C TYR A 308 13.53 10.23 35.33
N GLU A 309 13.88 9.04 34.81
CA GLU A 309 12.88 8.12 34.23
C GLU A 309 11.90 7.64 35.31
N LEU A 310 12.36 7.31 36.50
CA LEU A 310 11.49 6.95 37.62
C LEU A 310 10.56 8.10 38.01
N TRP A 311 11.11 9.32 38.12
CA TRP A 311 10.34 10.51 38.45
C TRP A 311 9.29 10.79 37.38
N ARG A 312 9.66 10.69 36.09
CA ARG A 312 8.78 10.85 34.93
C ARG A 312 7.61 9.87 34.94
N GLN A 313 7.92 8.59 35.16
CA GLN A 313 6.89 7.54 35.22
C GLN A 313 5.93 7.76 36.41
N PHE A 314 6.43 8.20 37.54
CA PHE A 314 5.60 8.53 38.71
C PHE A 314 4.63 9.69 38.42
N ASN A 315 5.03 10.65 37.60
CA ASN A 315 4.22 11.84 37.26
C ASN A 315 3.45 11.69 35.96
N GLY A 316 3.57 10.56 35.23
CA GLY A 316 2.87 10.32 33.98
C GLY A 316 3.28 11.22 32.81
N PHE A 317 4.50 11.82 32.87
CA PHE A 317 5.00 12.65 31.77
C PHE A 317 5.48 11.83 30.58
N PRO A 318 5.36 12.37 29.32
CA PRO A 318 5.89 11.72 28.13
C PRO A 318 7.45 11.65 28.19
N PRO A 319 8.10 10.83 27.33
CA PRO A 319 9.55 10.77 27.21
C PRO A 319 10.17 12.13 26.84
N GLU A 320 11.44 12.33 27.16
CA GLU A 320 12.13 13.57 26.83
C GLU A 320 12.61 13.58 25.38
N SER A 321 12.44 14.71 24.67
CA SER A 321 13.05 14.87 23.35
C SER A 321 14.55 15.08 23.50
N ILE A 322 15.36 14.42 22.68
CA ILE A 322 16.76 14.81 22.50
C ILE A 322 16.73 16.18 21.80
N ALA A 323 16.88 17.27 22.55
CA ALA A 323 17.19 18.54 21.95
C ALA A 323 18.52 18.37 21.19
N GLU A 324 18.51 18.54 19.87
CA GLU A 324 19.75 18.73 19.14
C GLU A 324 20.47 19.92 19.78
N LYS A 325 21.62 19.66 20.42
CA LYS A 325 22.60 20.71 20.61
C LYS A 325 23.04 21.13 19.20
N SER A 326 22.44 22.19 18.71
CA SER A 326 22.97 22.93 17.57
C SER A 326 24.34 23.46 17.96
N GLU A 327 25.40 22.83 17.43
CA GLU A 327 26.69 23.46 17.26
C GLU A 327 26.66 24.39 16.04
#